data_8af202462131dbf18be991adfdc524dc
#
_entry.id   8af202462131dbf18be991adfdc524dc
#
_cell.length_a   1.000
_cell.length_b   1.000
_cell.length_c   1.000
_cell.angle_alpha   90.00
_cell.angle_beta   90.00
_cell.angle_gamma   90.00
#
_symmetry.space_group_name_H-M   'P 1'
#
loop_
_entity.id
_entity.type
_entity.pdbx_description
1 polymer ?
#
loop_
_entity_poly.entity_id
_entity_poly.type
_entity_poly.pdbx_seq_one_letter_code
_entity_poly.pdbx_strand_id
1 'polypeptide(L)'
;YYVYGQGGLNGIYTDPAKAVLRADTLGGVVLNRTQQYVWERGNKKTKMQIDTEGIPEIVLQGTYDIKTLKKSLKKTGTVIDLSGCSLDSVLYEISAQRPVIAKTGADTSVVIVGYDEYNTWLYDPVKKETYPYGMNDSTDLFQKAGNVFITYIETVNY
;
A
#
# COMPACT_ATOMS: atom_id res chain seq x y z
N TYR A 1 11.06 10.65 3.91
CA TYR A 1 9.64 10.97 3.68
C TYR A 1 9.30 12.28 4.38
N TYR A 2 8.71 13.18 3.64
CA TYR A 2 8.40 14.53 4.08
C TYR A 2 6.90 14.62 4.36
N VAL A 3 6.55 15.01 5.58
CA VAL A 3 5.14 15.20 5.98
C VAL A 3 4.82 16.68 5.89
N TYR A 4 3.79 17.01 5.11
CA TYR A 4 3.27 18.36 4.98
C TYR A 4 1.87 18.43 5.55
N GLY A 5 1.63 19.43 6.37
CA GLY A 5 0.31 19.78 6.86
C GLY A 5 -0.11 21.14 6.35
N GLN A 6 -1.15 21.71 6.93
CA GLN A 6 -1.73 23.00 6.53
C GLN A 6 -0.72 24.16 6.62
N GLY A 7 0.22 24.09 7.56
CA GLY A 7 1.25 25.11 7.76
C GLY A 7 2.55 24.89 7.01
N GLY A 8 2.63 23.88 6.14
CA GLY A 8 3.84 23.51 5.40
C GLY A 8 4.51 22.26 5.95
N LEU A 9 5.83 22.17 5.81
CA LEU A 9 6.61 21.01 6.26
C LEU A 9 6.48 20.83 7.78
N ASN A 10 6.01 19.66 8.20
CA ASN A 10 5.85 19.30 9.61
C ASN A 10 6.97 18.41 10.13
N GLY A 11 7.48 17.51 9.31
CA GLY A 11 8.54 16.60 9.72
C GLY A 11 9.11 15.77 8.57
N ILE A 12 10.25 15.14 8.86
CA ILE A 12 10.97 14.26 7.94
C ILE A 12 11.17 12.92 8.64
N TYR A 13 10.82 11.84 7.95
CA TYR A 13 10.83 10.48 8.51
C TYR A 13 11.60 9.54 7.59
N THR A 14 12.33 8.60 8.18
CA THR A 14 12.94 7.50 7.44
C THR A 14 11.94 6.35 7.24
N ASP A 15 10.99 6.20 8.16
CA ASP A 15 9.95 5.17 8.13
C ASP A 15 8.68 5.73 7.49
N PRO A 16 8.28 5.21 6.31
CA PRO A 16 7.07 5.70 5.62
C PRO A 16 5.79 5.46 6.42
N ALA A 17 5.70 4.38 7.20
CA ALA A 17 4.52 4.11 8.03
C ALA A 17 4.34 5.20 9.10
N LYS A 18 5.42 5.62 9.76
CA LYS A 18 5.38 6.72 10.73
C LYS A 18 5.00 8.04 10.08
N ALA A 19 5.51 8.29 8.87
CA ALA A 19 5.15 9.47 8.09
C ALA A 19 3.65 9.50 7.78
N VAL A 20 3.09 8.38 7.33
CA VAL A 20 1.64 8.25 7.04
C VAL A 20 0.80 8.46 8.30
N LEU A 21 1.17 7.86 9.42
CA LEU A 21 0.46 8.03 10.69
C LEU A 21 0.44 9.49 11.12
N ARG A 22 1.55 10.20 10.96
CA ARG A 22 1.63 11.62 11.29
C ARG A 22 0.79 12.47 10.34
N ALA A 23 0.89 12.22 9.04
CA ALA A 23 0.10 12.94 8.03
C ALA A 23 -1.40 12.72 8.22
N ASP A 24 -1.82 11.51 8.60
CA ASP A 24 -3.21 11.21 8.89
C ASP A 24 -3.74 12.05 10.06
N THR A 25 -2.97 12.17 11.12
CA THR A 25 -3.30 13.02 12.27
C THR A 25 -3.47 14.48 11.88
N LEU A 26 -2.63 14.98 10.95
CA LEU A 26 -2.62 16.38 10.52
C LEU A 26 -3.60 16.68 9.39
N GLY A 27 -4.20 15.66 8.78
CA GLY A 27 -4.97 15.83 7.54
C GLY A 27 -4.09 16.20 6.36
N GLY A 28 -2.84 15.78 6.36
CA GLY A 28 -1.81 16.19 5.42
C GLY A 28 -1.41 15.15 4.37
N VAL A 29 -0.21 15.31 3.85
CA VAL A 29 0.34 14.47 2.78
C VAL A 29 1.75 14.02 3.11
N VAL A 30 2.17 12.91 2.48
CA VAL A 30 3.54 12.40 2.55
C VAL A 30 4.13 12.42 1.14
N LEU A 31 5.27 13.08 0.98
CA LEU A 31 6.05 13.08 -0.26
C LEU A 31 7.38 12.38 -0.05
N ASN A 32 7.92 11.75 -1.11
CA ASN A 32 9.27 11.23 -1.09
C ASN A 32 10.28 12.27 -1.57
N ARG A 33 11.55 11.88 -1.68
CA ARG A 33 12.64 12.78 -2.09
C ARG A 33 12.49 13.32 -3.51
N THR A 34 11.78 12.61 -4.37
CA THR A 34 11.52 13.02 -5.76
C THR A 34 10.17 13.72 -5.93
N GLN A 35 9.55 14.15 -4.83
CA GLN A 35 8.28 14.86 -4.80
C GLN A 35 7.08 14.04 -5.28
N GLN A 36 7.17 12.72 -5.25
CA GLN A 36 6.04 11.84 -5.52
C GLN A 36 5.16 11.71 -4.28
N TYR A 37 3.84 11.66 -4.47
CA TYR A 37 2.91 11.43 -3.36
C TYR A 37 2.98 9.99 -2.90
N VAL A 38 3.44 9.78 -1.68
CA VAL A 38 3.43 8.48 -1.03
C VAL A 38 2.07 8.23 -0.40
N TRP A 39 1.44 9.29 0.14
CA TRP A 39 0.14 9.18 0.79
C TRP A 39 -0.52 10.56 0.88
N GLU A 40 -1.86 10.57 0.83
CA GLU A 40 -2.67 11.77 0.98
C GLU A 40 -3.98 11.40 1.67
N ARG A 41 -4.36 12.14 2.69
CA ARG A 41 -5.60 11.88 3.41
C ARG A 41 -6.82 12.29 2.59
N GLY A 42 -7.83 11.39 2.56
CA GLY A 42 -9.14 11.69 1.97
C GLY A 42 -9.20 11.69 0.45
N ASN A 43 -8.07 11.48 -0.23
CA ASN A 43 -8.05 11.48 -1.69
C ASN A 43 -8.18 10.05 -2.25
N LYS A 44 -9.26 9.36 -1.85
CA LYS A 44 -9.56 8.02 -2.34
C LYS A 44 -10.75 8.06 -3.30
N LYS A 45 -10.63 7.32 -4.39
CA LYS A 45 -11.76 7.12 -5.32
C LYS A 45 -12.78 6.20 -4.65
N THR A 46 -14.07 6.37 -4.99
CA THR A 46 -15.15 5.54 -4.42
C THR A 46 -15.08 4.08 -4.86
N LYS A 47 -14.49 3.84 -6.01
CA LYS A 47 -14.27 2.48 -6.55
C LYS A 47 -12.98 2.46 -7.33
N MET A 48 -12.15 1.46 -7.08
CA MET A 48 -10.88 1.31 -7.76
C MET A 48 -10.56 -0.17 -7.96
N GLN A 49 -10.06 -0.51 -9.13
CA GLN A 49 -9.52 -1.84 -9.42
C GLN A 49 -8.32 -1.70 -10.34
N ILE A 50 -7.20 -2.29 -9.94
CA ILE A 50 -5.94 -2.28 -10.70
C ILE A 50 -5.93 -3.50 -11.61
N ASP A 51 -5.53 -3.31 -12.88
CA ASP A 51 -5.33 -4.42 -13.81
C ASP A 51 -4.10 -5.22 -13.39
N THR A 52 -4.31 -6.51 -13.09
CA THR A 52 -3.23 -7.39 -12.64
C THR A 52 -2.16 -7.63 -13.71
N GLU A 53 -2.48 -7.48 -14.99
CA GLU A 53 -1.49 -7.62 -16.07
C GLU A 53 -0.38 -6.57 -16.00
N GLY A 54 -0.67 -5.39 -15.43
CA GLY A 54 0.30 -4.32 -15.21
C GLY A 54 1.13 -4.46 -13.94
N ILE A 55 0.89 -5.48 -13.12
CA ILE A 55 1.58 -5.66 -11.85
C ILE A 55 2.80 -6.57 -12.05
N PRO A 56 4.00 -6.18 -11.54
CA PRO A 56 5.16 -7.06 -11.59
C PRO A 56 4.90 -8.42 -10.95
N GLU A 57 5.39 -9.48 -11.58
CA GLU A 57 5.15 -10.85 -11.14
C GLU A 57 5.60 -11.08 -9.69
N ILE A 58 6.72 -10.49 -9.27
CA ILE A 58 7.20 -10.61 -7.89
C ILE A 58 6.17 -10.09 -6.87
N VAL A 59 5.44 -9.04 -7.22
CA VAL A 59 4.37 -8.49 -6.38
C VAL A 59 3.18 -9.44 -6.34
N LEU A 60 2.80 -10.01 -7.49
CA LEU A 60 1.71 -10.98 -7.58
C LEU A 60 2.00 -12.31 -6.87
N GLN A 61 3.27 -12.62 -6.60
CA GLN A 61 3.65 -13.76 -5.77
C GLN A 61 3.31 -13.54 -4.29
N GLY A 62 3.04 -12.29 -3.90
CA GLY A 62 2.61 -11.95 -2.56
C GLY A 62 3.70 -12.09 -1.49
N THR A 63 4.98 -12.06 -1.88
CA THR A 63 6.03 -12.08 -0.88
C THR A 63 6.07 -10.76 -0.11
N TYR A 64 6.08 -10.84 1.21
CA TYR A 64 6.27 -9.68 2.08
C TYR A 64 7.70 -9.60 2.64
N ASP A 65 8.63 -10.35 2.07
CA ASP A 65 10.05 -10.24 2.38
C ASP A 65 10.62 -8.98 1.70
N ILE A 66 10.91 -7.98 2.50
CA ILE A 66 11.40 -6.67 2.05
C ILE A 66 12.69 -6.80 1.24
N LYS A 67 13.63 -7.66 1.67
CA LYS A 67 14.90 -7.86 0.97
C LYS A 67 14.70 -8.40 -0.43
N THR A 68 13.84 -9.40 -0.55
CA THR A 68 13.50 -10.00 -1.86
C THR A 68 12.83 -8.99 -2.77
N LEU A 69 11.87 -8.22 -2.24
CA LEU A 69 11.17 -7.19 -3.01
C LEU A 69 12.13 -6.08 -3.47
N LYS A 70 12.97 -5.57 -2.58
CA LYS A 70 13.96 -4.54 -2.92
C LYS A 70 14.91 -4.98 -4.03
N LYS A 71 15.36 -6.23 -3.96
CA LYS A 71 16.24 -6.81 -4.99
C LYS A 71 15.54 -6.93 -6.34
N SER A 72 14.29 -7.41 -6.33
CA SER A 72 13.52 -7.65 -7.56
C SER A 72 13.02 -6.36 -8.20
N LEU A 73 12.67 -5.34 -7.40
CA LEU A 73 12.11 -4.08 -7.87
C LEU A 73 13.16 -2.96 -8.02
N LYS A 74 14.43 -3.26 -7.82
CA LYS A 74 15.53 -2.28 -7.79
C LYS A 74 15.55 -1.32 -8.98
N LYS A 75 15.20 -1.81 -10.18
CA LYS A 75 15.19 -1.00 -11.43
C LYS A 75 13.84 -0.35 -11.70
N THR A 76 12.75 -0.90 -11.15
CA THR A 76 11.40 -0.52 -11.49
C THR A 76 10.69 0.27 -10.39
N GLY A 77 11.16 0.18 -9.16
CA GLY A 77 10.50 0.87 -8.07
C GLY A 77 11.24 0.84 -6.75
N THR A 78 10.72 1.63 -5.82
CA THR A 78 11.17 1.69 -4.43
C THR A 78 10.12 1.05 -3.55
N VAL A 79 10.53 0.07 -2.74
CA VAL A 79 9.63 -0.63 -1.80
C VAL A 79 9.28 0.31 -0.64
N ILE A 80 8.00 0.32 -0.31
CA ILE A 80 7.45 1.12 0.79
C ILE A 80 6.75 0.18 1.77
N ASP A 81 7.26 0.10 2.98
CA ASP A 81 6.69 -0.69 4.06
C ASP A 81 5.73 0.20 4.88
N LEU A 82 4.43 -0.06 4.74
CA LEU A 82 3.38 0.64 5.47
C LEU A 82 2.84 -0.21 6.63
N SER A 83 3.59 -1.20 7.08
CA SER A 83 3.17 -2.05 8.19
C SER A 83 2.93 -1.22 9.45
N GLY A 84 1.81 -1.51 10.13
CA GLY A 84 1.33 -0.73 11.26
C GLY A 84 0.25 0.28 10.92
N CYS A 85 0.10 0.65 9.65
CA CYS A 85 -1.02 1.46 9.19
C CYS A 85 -2.30 0.64 9.12
N SER A 86 -3.46 1.29 9.18
CA SER A 86 -4.75 0.62 9.02
C SER A 86 -5.01 0.28 7.55
N LEU A 87 -5.92 -0.68 7.32
CA LEU A 87 -6.40 -0.96 5.96
C LEU A 87 -6.94 0.31 5.30
N ASP A 88 -7.75 1.08 6.02
CA ASP A 88 -8.33 2.32 5.48
C ASP A 88 -7.25 3.27 4.95
N SER A 89 -6.15 3.43 5.67
CA SER A 89 -5.03 4.27 5.23
C SER A 89 -4.35 3.73 3.98
N VAL A 90 -4.10 2.41 3.91
CA VAL A 90 -3.37 1.84 2.76
C VAL A 90 -4.22 1.75 1.49
N LEU A 91 -5.54 1.89 1.58
CA LEU A 91 -6.40 1.95 0.38
C LEU A 91 -6.08 3.17 -0.49
N TYR A 92 -5.48 4.22 0.04
CA TYR A 92 -4.95 5.31 -0.77
C TYR A 92 -3.98 4.80 -1.83
N GLU A 93 -3.14 3.83 -1.49
CA GLU A 93 -2.14 3.27 -2.41
C GLU A 93 -2.82 2.64 -3.63
N ILE A 94 -3.93 1.94 -3.43
CA ILE A 94 -4.70 1.37 -4.53
C ILE A 94 -5.28 2.48 -5.42
N SER A 95 -5.78 3.58 -4.82
CA SER A 95 -6.23 4.75 -5.58
C SER A 95 -5.13 5.36 -6.44
N ALA A 96 -3.88 5.24 -6.01
CA ALA A 96 -2.71 5.72 -6.74
C ALA A 96 -2.15 4.67 -7.71
N GLN A 97 -2.89 3.60 -8.02
CA GLN A 97 -2.51 2.51 -8.92
C GLN A 97 -1.35 1.66 -8.36
N ARG A 98 -1.22 1.59 -7.06
CA ARG A 98 -0.18 0.80 -6.39
C ARG A 98 -0.82 -0.35 -5.62
N PRO A 99 -0.63 -1.60 -6.06
CA PRO A 99 -1.14 -2.76 -5.34
C PRO A 99 -0.41 -2.92 -4.01
N VAL A 100 -1.11 -3.45 -3.02
CA VAL A 100 -0.57 -3.63 -1.66
C VAL A 100 -0.51 -5.11 -1.33
N ILE A 101 0.67 -5.61 -1.00
CA ILE A 101 0.84 -6.96 -0.48
C ILE A 101 0.46 -6.92 0.99
N ALA A 102 -0.47 -7.80 1.39
CA ALA A 102 -0.98 -7.84 2.75
C ALA A 102 -0.87 -9.25 3.33
N LYS A 103 -0.29 -9.34 4.51
CA LYS A 103 -0.19 -10.60 5.24
C LYS A 103 -1.57 -11.00 5.77
N THR A 104 -1.94 -12.27 5.63
CA THR A 104 -3.20 -12.84 6.09
C THR A 104 -3.05 -13.88 7.20
N GLY A 105 -1.82 -14.33 7.45
CA GLY A 105 -1.49 -15.32 8.45
C GLY A 105 0.02 -15.40 8.62
N ALA A 106 0.51 -16.42 9.32
CA ALA A 106 1.96 -16.57 9.57
C ALA A 106 2.78 -16.67 8.29
N ASP A 107 2.27 -17.46 7.31
CA ASP A 107 2.99 -17.74 6.07
C ASP A 107 2.12 -17.49 4.82
N THR A 108 1.05 -16.72 4.98
CA THR A 108 0.10 -16.46 3.89
C THR A 108 -0.06 -14.98 3.65
N SER A 109 -0.32 -14.65 2.39
CA SER A 109 -0.53 -13.26 1.95
C SER A 109 -1.50 -13.22 0.78
N VAL A 110 -2.03 -12.03 0.54
CA VAL A 110 -2.80 -11.68 -0.65
C VAL A 110 -2.29 -10.37 -1.19
N VAL A 111 -2.70 -10.00 -2.38
CA VAL A 111 -2.41 -8.68 -2.96
C VAL A 111 -3.73 -7.91 -3.08
N ILE A 112 -3.81 -6.77 -2.43
CA ILE A 112 -4.98 -5.90 -2.54
C ILE A 112 -4.86 -5.17 -3.88
N VAL A 113 -5.81 -5.41 -4.78
CA VAL A 113 -5.80 -4.85 -6.13
C VAL A 113 -7.00 -3.95 -6.41
N GLY A 114 -7.89 -3.81 -5.44
CA GLY A 114 -9.05 -2.96 -5.61
C GLY A 114 -9.85 -2.79 -4.34
N TYR A 115 -10.78 -1.87 -4.39
CA TYR A 115 -11.77 -1.69 -3.33
C TYR A 115 -12.98 -0.94 -3.88
N ASP A 116 -14.09 -1.11 -3.19
CA ASP A 116 -15.26 -0.26 -3.32
C ASP A 116 -15.78 0.08 -1.91
N GLU A 117 -16.99 0.59 -1.81
CA GLU A 117 -17.60 0.98 -0.54
C GLU A 117 -17.75 -0.19 0.44
N TYR A 118 -17.99 -1.40 -0.07
CA TYR A 118 -18.34 -2.57 0.72
C TYR A 118 -17.28 -3.66 0.75
N ASN A 119 -16.36 -3.67 -0.22
CA ASN A 119 -15.42 -4.76 -0.40
C ASN A 119 -14.00 -4.27 -0.70
N THR A 120 -13.03 -5.11 -0.36
CA THR A 120 -11.73 -5.11 -1.01
C THR A 120 -11.75 -6.17 -2.11
N TRP A 121 -10.88 -6.01 -3.10
CA TRP A 121 -10.63 -7.01 -4.15
C TRP A 121 -9.23 -7.56 -3.91
N LEU A 122 -9.17 -8.85 -3.64
CA LEU A 122 -7.95 -9.53 -3.23
C LEU A 122 -7.51 -10.52 -4.31
N TYR A 123 -6.24 -10.46 -4.65
CA TYR A 123 -5.61 -11.43 -5.55
C TYR A 123 -4.94 -12.51 -4.70
N ASP A 124 -5.33 -13.78 -4.95
CA ASP A 124 -4.74 -14.95 -4.30
C ASP A 124 -3.52 -15.40 -5.11
N PRO A 125 -2.29 -15.32 -4.55
CA PRO A 125 -1.08 -15.69 -5.30
C PRO A 125 -1.00 -17.18 -5.64
N VAL A 126 -1.65 -18.03 -4.87
CA VAL A 126 -1.66 -19.50 -5.09
C VAL A 126 -2.64 -19.89 -6.19
N LYS A 127 -3.89 -19.45 -6.06
CA LYS A 127 -4.95 -19.75 -7.02
C LYS A 127 -4.89 -18.86 -8.27
N LYS A 128 -4.17 -17.74 -8.19
CA LYS A 128 -4.07 -16.74 -9.26
C LYS A 128 -5.44 -16.17 -9.67
N GLU A 129 -6.28 -15.96 -8.69
CA GLU A 129 -7.64 -15.45 -8.86
C GLU A 129 -7.86 -14.20 -8.02
N THR A 130 -8.65 -13.27 -8.55
CA THR A 130 -9.11 -12.08 -7.83
C THR A 130 -10.55 -12.31 -7.35
N TYR A 131 -10.82 -11.97 -6.10
CA TYR A 131 -12.13 -12.16 -5.49
C TYR A 131 -12.47 -10.98 -4.58
N PRO A 132 -13.76 -10.65 -4.44
CA PRO A 132 -14.18 -9.65 -3.47
C PRO A 132 -14.19 -10.23 -2.06
N TYR A 133 -13.84 -9.39 -1.09
CA TYR A 133 -13.89 -9.74 0.33
C TYR A 133 -14.42 -8.54 1.10
N GLY A 134 -15.41 -8.77 1.98
CA GLY A 134 -16.08 -7.67 2.69
C GLY A 134 -15.12 -6.73 3.42
N MET A 135 -15.42 -5.43 3.41
CA MET A 135 -14.52 -4.42 3.97
C MET A 135 -14.25 -4.66 5.46
N ASN A 136 -15.28 -4.97 6.24
CA ASN A 136 -15.12 -5.24 7.67
C ASN A 136 -14.35 -6.53 7.93
N ASP A 137 -14.63 -7.57 7.16
CA ASP A 137 -13.91 -8.85 7.26
C ASP A 137 -12.46 -8.69 6.84
N SER A 138 -12.18 -7.88 5.83
CA SER A 138 -10.81 -7.56 5.39
C SER A 138 -10.05 -6.82 6.48
N THR A 139 -10.68 -5.84 7.12
CA THR A 139 -10.08 -5.10 8.23
C THR A 139 -9.68 -6.03 9.37
N ASP A 140 -10.57 -6.94 9.75
CA ASP A 140 -10.32 -7.92 10.82
C ASP A 140 -9.21 -8.90 10.42
N LEU A 141 -9.24 -9.40 9.18
CA LEU A 141 -8.25 -10.35 8.66
C LEU A 141 -6.83 -9.76 8.73
N PHE A 142 -6.67 -8.55 8.21
CA PHE A 142 -5.35 -7.91 8.16
C PHE A 142 -4.88 -7.48 9.54
N GLN A 143 -5.79 -6.99 10.38
CA GLN A 143 -5.47 -6.59 11.75
C GLN A 143 -4.99 -7.78 12.59
N LYS A 144 -5.64 -8.93 12.48
CA LYS A 144 -5.22 -10.16 13.15
C LYS A 144 -3.85 -10.64 12.71
N ALA A 145 -3.48 -10.37 11.46
CA ALA A 145 -2.16 -10.68 10.91
C ALA A 145 -1.10 -9.61 11.22
N GLY A 146 -1.44 -8.56 11.97
CA GLY A 146 -0.52 -7.52 12.41
C GLY A 146 -0.47 -6.28 11.53
N ASN A 147 -1.38 -6.10 10.60
CA ASN A 147 -1.39 -4.99 9.63
C ASN A 147 -0.05 -4.87 8.89
N VAL A 148 0.38 -5.95 8.29
CA VAL A 148 1.60 -5.97 7.47
C VAL A 148 1.20 -5.63 6.03
N PHE A 149 1.60 -4.44 5.56
CA PHE A 149 1.25 -3.91 4.25
C PHE A 149 2.51 -3.40 3.56
N ILE A 150 2.74 -3.87 2.34
CA ILE A 150 3.92 -3.50 1.56
C ILE A 150 3.49 -3.11 0.15
N THR A 151 3.96 -1.96 -0.30
CA THR A 151 3.75 -1.49 -1.66
C THR A 151 5.06 -0.99 -2.25
N TYR A 152 5.00 -0.38 -3.43
CA TYR A 152 6.15 0.19 -4.10
C TYR A 152 5.73 1.40 -4.92
N ILE A 153 6.67 2.32 -5.11
CA ILE A 153 6.51 3.45 -6.03
C ILE A 153 7.44 3.23 -7.21
N GLU A 154 6.90 3.33 -8.41
CA GLU A 154 7.69 3.20 -9.63
C GLU A 154 8.74 4.30 -9.72
N THR A 155 9.93 3.91 -10.17
CA THR A 155 11.01 4.86 -10.40
C THR A 155 10.65 5.75 -11.58
N VAL A 156 10.73 7.06 -11.39
CA VAL A 156 10.54 8.03 -12.46
C VAL A 156 11.86 8.16 -13.22
N ASN A 157 11.89 7.73 -14.46
CA ASN A 157 13.02 7.93 -15.36
C ASN A 157 12.82 9.24 -16.12
N TYR A 158 13.70 10.20 -15.87
CA TYR A 158 13.74 11.45 -16.62
C TYR A 158 14.68 11.33 -17.82
#